data_8a8533e9cbd4a0a25f5a16ba0d22c0f6
#
_entry.id   8a8533e9cbd4a0a25f5a16ba0d22c0f6
#
_cell.length_a   1.000
_cell.length_b   1.000
_cell.length_c   1.000
_cell.angle_alpha   90.00
_cell.angle_beta   90.00
_cell.angle_gamma   90.00
#
_symmetry.space_group_name_H-M   'P 1'
#
loop_
_entity.id
_entity.type
_entity.pdbx_description
1 polymer ?
#
loop_
_entity_poly.entity_id
_entity_poly.type
_entity_poly.pdbx_seq_one_letter_code
_entity_poly.pdbx_strand_id
1 'polypeptide(L)'
;SRISASSYSNTAPLVWSFLYGKNRGHAELIMDTAPARSAELLAQDRVDAALVPVIAYQMIDGVRMIPDVCVGARHRVRSVCLVTKGKDLADVRSVSLDVSSRTSVALTKIIFREFLGFEPEWKDAEPEIESMLVDSDAALLIGDPALKIADRGLRIADSRTEDQRPKTEVRKFDLAELWHQHTGLGFVFAMWMTRRENVSIDFASARDEGLAHIDEIVANYQSDIHLGPGEMRDYLSNNISYSIDPAMEQGM
;
A
#
# COMPACT_ATOMS: atom_id res chain seq x y z
N SER A 1 -10.63 -22.20 -8.59
CA SER A 1 -9.97 -21.53 -7.46
C SER A 1 -10.65 -20.20 -7.18
N ARG A 2 -10.66 -19.81 -5.90
CA ARG A 2 -11.15 -18.50 -5.46
C ARG A 2 -9.95 -17.71 -4.91
N ILE A 3 -9.76 -16.48 -5.37
CA ILE A 3 -8.65 -15.62 -4.95
C ILE A 3 -9.15 -14.24 -4.55
N SER A 4 -8.38 -13.51 -3.73
CA SER A 4 -8.73 -12.16 -3.28
C SER A 4 -7.56 -11.20 -3.39
N ALA A 5 -7.86 -9.95 -3.78
CA ALA A 5 -6.88 -8.86 -3.81
C ALA A 5 -7.56 -7.51 -3.54
N SER A 6 -6.76 -6.49 -3.20
CA SER A 6 -7.28 -5.12 -3.11
C SER A 6 -7.49 -4.52 -4.51
N SER A 7 -8.40 -3.55 -4.59
CA SER A 7 -8.73 -2.82 -5.82
C SER A 7 -7.84 -1.60 -6.08
N TYR A 8 -6.78 -1.39 -5.30
CA TYR A 8 -5.84 -0.29 -5.51
C TYR A 8 -5.09 -0.43 -6.85
N SER A 9 -4.75 0.71 -7.44
CA SER A 9 -4.05 0.77 -8.71
C SER A 9 -2.72 0.02 -8.73
N ASN A 10 -1.99 -0.03 -7.59
CA ASN A 10 -0.74 -0.78 -7.46
C ASN A 10 -0.91 -2.31 -7.50
N THR A 11 -2.11 -2.82 -7.33
CA THR A 11 -2.40 -4.25 -7.49
C THR A 11 -2.90 -4.61 -8.88
N ALA A 12 -3.27 -3.63 -9.67
CA ALA A 12 -3.87 -3.84 -10.99
C ALA A 12 -3.03 -4.74 -11.91
N PRO A 13 -1.68 -4.60 -12.00
CA PRO A 13 -0.87 -5.52 -12.81
C PRO A 13 -0.93 -6.97 -12.33
N LEU A 14 -1.14 -7.22 -11.03
CA LEU A 14 -1.20 -8.56 -10.47
C LEU A 14 -2.54 -9.26 -10.68
N VAL A 15 -3.58 -8.50 -10.98
CA VAL A 15 -4.94 -9.02 -11.16
C VAL A 15 -5.47 -8.89 -12.59
N TRP A 16 -4.78 -8.16 -13.46
CA TRP A 16 -5.19 -7.88 -14.84
C TRP A 16 -5.50 -9.16 -15.63
N SER A 17 -4.63 -10.18 -15.51
CA SER A 17 -4.78 -11.47 -16.18
C SER A 17 -6.10 -12.18 -15.83
N PHE A 18 -6.55 -12.06 -14.59
CA PHE A 18 -7.80 -12.67 -14.12
C PHE A 18 -9.05 -11.89 -14.56
N LEU A 19 -8.91 -10.58 -14.75
CA LEU A 19 -10.02 -9.71 -15.19
C LEU A 19 -10.19 -9.71 -16.72
N TYR A 20 -9.07 -9.63 -17.46
CA TYR A 20 -9.07 -9.34 -18.89
C TYR A 20 -8.23 -10.30 -19.72
N GLY A 21 -7.27 -11.02 -19.10
CA GLY A 21 -6.27 -11.84 -19.79
C GLY A 21 -6.56 -13.34 -19.79
N LYS A 22 -5.48 -14.13 -19.89
CA LYS A 22 -5.54 -15.61 -20.05
C LYS A 22 -6.22 -16.32 -18.90
N ASN A 23 -6.12 -15.78 -17.68
CA ASN A 23 -6.70 -16.39 -16.49
C ASN A 23 -8.17 -16.01 -16.25
N ARG A 24 -8.78 -15.25 -17.15
CA ARG A 24 -10.18 -14.88 -17.05
C ARG A 24 -11.07 -16.12 -17.02
N GLY A 25 -11.88 -16.25 -15.97
CA GLY A 25 -12.76 -17.41 -15.75
C GLY A 25 -12.09 -18.64 -15.16
N HIS A 26 -10.75 -18.69 -15.01
CA HIS A 26 -10.03 -19.78 -14.35
C HIS A 26 -10.04 -19.66 -12.82
N ALA A 27 -10.24 -18.46 -12.31
CA ALA A 27 -10.40 -18.20 -10.88
C ALA A 27 -11.53 -17.18 -10.66
N GLU A 28 -12.26 -17.33 -9.57
CA GLU A 28 -13.16 -16.31 -9.04
C GLU A 28 -12.32 -15.30 -8.26
N LEU A 29 -12.24 -14.06 -8.75
CA LEU A 29 -11.51 -12.98 -8.11
C LEU A 29 -12.44 -12.11 -7.27
N ILE A 30 -12.17 -12.04 -5.96
CA ILE A 30 -12.84 -11.14 -5.02
C ILE A 30 -11.97 -9.90 -4.86
N MET A 31 -12.49 -8.74 -5.23
CA MET A 31 -11.84 -7.44 -5.07
C MET A 31 -12.43 -6.69 -3.89
N ASP A 32 -11.58 -6.06 -3.08
CA ASP A 32 -11.97 -5.25 -1.92
C ASP A 32 -11.15 -3.96 -1.88
N THR A 33 -11.67 -2.92 -1.25
CA THR A 33 -10.97 -1.65 -1.06
C THR A 33 -9.93 -1.70 0.07
N ALA A 34 -9.99 -2.73 0.95
CA ALA A 34 -9.10 -2.87 2.10
C ALA A 34 -8.22 -4.13 1.99
N PRO A 35 -6.88 -4.00 1.88
CA PRO A 35 -5.98 -5.17 1.86
C PRO A 35 -6.11 -6.07 3.09
N ALA A 36 -6.45 -5.51 4.26
CA ALA A 36 -6.70 -6.27 5.47
C ALA A 36 -7.86 -7.28 5.31
N ARG A 37 -8.86 -6.96 4.48
CA ARG A 37 -10.00 -7.84 4.22
C ARG A 37 -9.59 -9.13 3.48
N SER A 38 -8.68 -9.03 2.52
CA SER A 38 -8.13 -10.21 1.83
C SER A 38 -7.41 -11.15 2.81
N ALA A 39 -6.71 -10.62 3.81
CA ALA A 39 -6.08 -11.41 4.86
C ALA A 39 -7.12 -12.13 5.76
N GLU A 40 -8.23 -11.48 6.07
CA GLU A 40 -9.33 -12.11 6.82
C GLU A 40 -9.98 -13.25 6.03
N LEU A 41 -10.24 -13.06 4.72
CA LEU A 41 -10.79 -14.11 3.86
C LEU A 41 -9.87 -15.33 3.79
N LEU A 42 -8.54 -15.10 3.73
CA LEU A 42 -7.54 -16.17 3.74
C LEU A 42 -7.49 -16.88 5.09
N ALA A 43 -7.49 -16.14 6.20
CA ALA A 43 -7.49 -16.71 7.55
C ALA A 43 -8.73 -17.57 7.83
N GLN A 44 -9.89 -17.15 7.30
CA GLN A 44 -11.18 -17.87 7.41
C GLN A 44 -11.35 -19.02 6.39
N ASP A 45 -10.31 -19.31 5.60
CA ASP A 45 -10.34 -20.35 4.55
C ASP A 45 -11.42 -20.14 3.46
N ARG A 46 -11.80 -18.90 3.22
CA ARG A 46 -12.82 -18.52 2.25
C ARG A 46 -12.27 -18.31 0.84
N VAL A 47 -10.95 -18.24 0.71
CA VAL A 47 -10.21 -18.14 -0.57
C VAL A 47 -9.02 -19.08 -0.56
N ASP A 48 -8.62 -19.55 -1.74
CA ASP A 48 -7.48 -20.46 -1.91
C ASP A 48 -6.15 -19.72 -1.86
N ALA A 49 -6.13 -18.48 -2.35
CA ALA A 49 -5.00 -17.58 -2.24
C ALA A 49 -5.47 -16.12 -2.14
N ALA A 50 -4.66 -15.26 -1.54
CA ALA A 50 -4.96 -13.84 -1.44
C ALA A 50 -3.68 -12.99 -1.53
N LEU A 51 -3.78 -11.82 -2.13
CA LEU A 51 -2.77 -10.79 -2.05
C LEU A 51 -2.98 -10.04 -0.74
N VAL A 52 -2.12 -10.28 0.22
CA VAL A 52 -2.28 -9.84 1.61
C VAL A 52 -1.09 -9.01 2.10
N PRO A 53 -1.29 -8.14 3.11
CA PRO A 53 -0.18 -7.46 3.78
C PRO A 53 0.87 -8.49 4.25
N VAL A 54 2.17 -8.21 4.02
CA VAL A 54 3.22 -9.21 4.29
C VAL A 54 3.25 -9.68 5.74
N ILE A 55 2.88 -8.82 6.69
CA ILE A 55 2.78 -9.17 8.12
C ILE A 55 1.76 -10.31 8.39
N ALA A 56 0.84 -10.58 7.46
CA ALA A 56 -0.11 -11.69 7.58
C ALA A 56 0.60 -13.05 7.68
N TYR A 57 1.84 -13.16 7.19
CA TYR A 57 2.67 -14.34 7.35
C TYR A 57 2.89 -14.72 8.82
N GLN A 58 3.01 -13.73 9.69
CA GLN A 58 3.15 -13.94 11.14
C GLN A 58 1.82 -14.08 11.88
N MET A 59 0.70 -13.73 11.24
CA MET A 59 -0.61 -13.66 11.89
C MET A 59 -1.56 -14.79 11.52
N ILE A 60 -1.31 -15.49 10.42
CA ILE A 60 -2.19 -16.55 9.90
C ILE A 60 -1.47 -17.89 9.97
N ASP A 61 -1.98 -18.79 10.80
CA ASP A 61 -1.40 -20.11 10.97
C ASP A 61 -1.45 -20.95 9.67
N GLY A 62 -0.32 -21.57 9.34
CA GLY A 62 -0.19 -22.46 8.19
C GLY A 62 -0.21 -21.74 6.83
N VAL A 63 -0.08 -20.42 6.82
CA VAL A 63 0.04 -19.66 5.58
C VAL A 63 1.43 -19.84 4.96
N ARG A 64 1.48 -19.85 3.64
CA ARG A 64 2.71 -19.93 2.84
C ARG A 64 2.74 -18.79 1.84
N MET A 65 3.90 -18.18 1.67
CA MET A 65 4.13 -17.16 0.64
C MET A 65 4.23 -17.83 -0.74
N ILE A 66 3.60 -17.22 -1.73
CA ILE A 66 3.78 -17.57 -3.14
C ILE A 66 4.97 -16.74 -3.63
N PRO A 67 6.06 -17.38 -4.11
CA PRO A 67 7.31 -16.69 -4.40
C PRO A 67 7.20 -15.72 -5.58
N ASP A 68 8.15 -14.81 -5.67
CA ASP A 68 8.43 -13.90 -6.80
C ASP A 68 7.33 -12.92 -7.21
N VAL A 69 6.24 -12.82 -6.45
CA VAL A 69 5.14 -11.89 -6.77
C VAL A 69 4.75 -11.08 -5.56
N CYS A 70 4.98 -9.78 -5.61
CA CYS A 70 4.73 -8.87 -4.50
C CYS A 70 4.23 -7.50 -4.95
N VAL A 71 3.84 -6.69 -3.98
CA VAL A 71 3.79 -5.22 -4.06
C VAL A 71 4.84 -4.70 -3.09
N GLY A 72 5.94 -4.21 -3.62
CA GLY A 72 7.06 -3.71 -2.84
C GLY A 72 7.70 -2.49 -3.48
N ALA A 73 8.80 -2.01 -2.90
CA ALA A 73 9.60 -0.93 -3.45
C ALA A 73 11.07 -1.09 -3.07
N ARG A 74 11.97 -0.75 -4.00
CA ARG A 74 13.42 -0.74 -3.73
C ARG A 74 13.84 0.49 -2.94
N HIS A 75 13.25 1.64 -3.24
CA HIS A 75 13.60 2.93 -2.64
C HIS A 75 12.38 3.74 -2.21
N ARG A 76 11.48 4.03 -3.11
CA ARG A 76 10.32 4.89 -2.90
C ARG A 76 9.07 4.24 -3.45
N VAL A 77 7.99 4.20 -2.65
CA VAL A 77 6.72 3.56 -3.05
C VAL A 77 5.66 4.55 -3.51
N ARG A 78 5.70 5.81 -3.09
CA ARG A 78 4.73 6.91 -3.30
C ARG A 78 3.35 6.68 -2.70
N SER A 79 2.88 5.45 -2.65
CA SER A 79 1.52 5.07 -2.19
C SER A 79 1.46 4.56 -0.76
N VAL A 80 2.50 4.71 0.03
CA VAL A 80 2.49 4.44 1.48
C VAL A 80 3.25 5.56 2.17
N CYS A 81 2.55 6.43 2.85
CA CYS A 81 3.17 7.64 3.37
C CYS A 81 2.57 8.12 4.71
N LEU A 82 3.42 8.79 5.47
CA LEU A 82 3.02 9.67 6.55
C LEU A 82 2.85 11.10 6.02
N VAL A 83 1.77 11.74 6.39
CA VAL A 83 1.45 13.13 6.02
C VAL A 83 1.32 13.95 7.29
N THR A 84 2.01 15.08 7.38
CA THR A 84 1.96 15.99 8.54
C THR A 84 1.45 17.37 8.14
N LYS A 85 0.96 18.14 9.11
CA LYS A 85 0.63 19.57 8.94
C LYS A 85 1.90 20.43 9.06
N GLY A 86 2.83 20.28 8.10
CA GLY A 86 4.09 21.03 8.03
C GLY A 86 5.17 20.66 9.05
N LYS A 87 4.87 19.74 10.00
CA LYS A 87 5.81 19.28 11.02
C LYS A 87 6.84 18.29 10.46
N ASP A 88 8.01 18.28 11.03
CA ASP A 88 8.95 17.16 10.91
C ASP A 88 8.47 15.96 11.74
N LEU A 89 8.87 14.74 11.35
CA LEU A 89 8.49 13.53 12.07
C LEU A 89 8.95 13.52 13.52
N ALA A 90 10.09 14.14 13.83
CA ALA A 90 10.60 14.29 15.19
C ALA A 90 9.67 15.12 16.12
N ASP A 91 8.83 15.97 15.55
CA ASP A 91 7.90 16.83 16.29
C ASP A 91 6.48 16.26 16.39
N VAL A 92 6.23 15.10 15.77
CA VAL A 92 4.93 14.41 15.81
C VAL A 92 4.70 13.80 17.19
N ARG A 93 3.52 14.01 17.76
CA ARG A 93 3.12 13.45 19.06
C ARG A 93 1.88 12.56 18.97
N SER A 94 1.16 12.61 17.87
CA SER A 94 0.01 11.74 17.59
C SER A 94 -0.06 11.39 16.12
N VAL A 95 -0.44 10.13 15.80
CA VAL A 95 -0.56 9.60 14.45
C VAL A 95 -1.87 8.88 14.29
N SER A 96 -2.66 9.29 13.30
CA SER A 96 -3.82 8.54 12.82
C SER A 96 -3.36 7.46 11.85
N LEU A 97 -3.73 6.21 12.15
CA LEU A 97 -3.32 5.02 11.40
C LEU A 97 -4.48 4.53 10.53
N ASP A 98 -4.23 4.35 9.24
CA ASP A 98 -5.17 3.79 8.28
C ASP A 98 -5.52 2.34 8.66
N VAL A 99 -6.77 2.09 9.07
CA VAL A 99 -7.27 0.77 9.49
C VAL A 99 -7.28 -0.27 8.38
N SER A 100 -7.21 0.14 7.12
CA SER A 100 -7.12 -0.77 5.96
C SER A 100 -5.74 -1.42 5.82
N SER A 101 -4.71 -0.91 6.53
CA SER A 101 -3.33 -1.36 6.44
C SER A 101 -2.84 -2.03 7.71
N ARG A 102 -2.19 -3.19 7.57
CA ARG A 102 -1.53 -3.89 8.69
C ARG A 102 -0.01 -3.76 8.62
N THR A 103 0.58 -4.03 7.47
CA THR A 103 2.04 -3.94 7.28
C THR A 103 2.54 -2.50 7.47
N SER A 104 1.87 -1.51 6.87
CA SER A 104 2.30 -0.11 6.95
C SER A 104 2.17 0.45 8.36
N VAL A 105 1.15 0.00 9.12
CA VAL A 105 1.02 0.32 10.56
C VAL A 105 2.21 -0.23 11.35
N ALA A 106 2.58 -1.50 11.14
CA ALA A 106 3.74 -2.09 11.81
C ALA A 106 5.04 -1.37 11.44
N LEU A 107 5.25 -1.09 10.14
CA LEU A 107 6.42 -0.36 9.65
C LEU A 107 6.50 1.05 10.24
N THR A 108 5.38 1.77 10.31
CA THR A 108 5.32 3.10 10.94
C THR A 108 5.76 3.04 12.40
N LYS A 109 5.25 2.09 13.18
CA LYS A 109 5.64 1.90 14.58
C LYS A 109 7.12 1.58 14.74
N ILE A 110 7.67 0.74 13.85
CA ILE A 110 9.11 0.44 13.81
C ILE A 110 9.93 1.71 13.53
N ILE A 111 9.54 2.50 12.51
CA ILE A 111 10.24 3.75 12.16
C ILE A 111 10.29 4.71 13.36
N PHE A 112 9.15 4.94 14.03
CA PHE A 112 9.14 5.84 15.20
C PHE A 112 9.96 5.29 16.35
N ARG A 113 9.81 4.01 16.71
CA ARG A 113 10.49 3.43 17.86
C ARG A 113 11.98 3.24 17.63
N GLU A 114 12.38 2.62 16.51
CA GLU A 114 13.75 2.20 16.29
C GLU A 114 14.62 3.30 15.67
N PHE A 115 14.03 4.18 14.83
CA PHE A 115 14.81 5.18 14.10
C PHE A 115 14.64 6.59 14.66
N LEU A 116 13.44 6.96 15.11
CA LEU A 116 13.20 8.27 15.71
C LEU A 116 13.35 8.27 17.23
N GLY A 117 13.32 7.09 17.88
CA GLY A 117 13.61 6.92 19.30
C GLY A 117 12.47 7.31 20.25
N PHE A 118 11.22 7.38 19.75
CA PHE A 118 10.05 7.65 20.59
C PHE A 118 8.78 7.01 20.00
N GLU A 119 7.72 6.93 20.82
CA GLU A 119 6.40 6.49 20.38
C GLU A 119 5.38 7.63 20.57
N PRO A 120 4.72 8.08 19.49
CA PRO A 120 3.59 9.00 19.58
C PRO A 120 2.32 8.28 20.06
N GLU A 121 1.26 9.05 20.35
CA GLU A 121 -0.08 8.48 20.53
C GLU A 121 -0.58 7.90 19.19
N TRP A 122 -1.02 6.64 19.21
CA TRP A 122 -1.56 5.95 18.02
C TRP A 122 -3.09 5.97 18.06
N LYS A 123 -3.72 6.35 16.93
CA LYS A 123 -5.17 6.39 16.77
C LYS A 123 -5.57 5.67 15.49
N ASP A 124 -6.46 4.70 15.58
CA ASP A 124 -7.04 4.07 14.41
C ASP A 124 -8.02 5.03 13.73
N ALA A 125 -7.97 5.11 12.40
CA ALA A 125 -8.82 6.01 11.62
C ALA A 125 -9.14 5.44 10.23
N GLU A 126 -10.30 5.82 9.69
CA GLU A 126 -10.60 5.63 8.27
C GLU A 126 -9.69 6.55 7.43
N PRO A 127 -9.34 6.14 6.18
CA PRO A 127 -8.34 6.84 5.33
C PRO A 127 -8.86 8.16 4.72
N GLU A 128 -9.34 9.05 5.57
CA GLU A 128 -9.83 10.39 5.25
C GLU A 128 -8.85 11.43 5.80
N ILE A 129 -7.93 11.94 4.94
CA ILE A 129 -6.80 12.78 5.34
C ILE A 129 -7.22 14.00 6.18
N GLU A 130 -8.32 14.63 5.84
CA GLU A 130 -8.78 15.85 6.53
C GLU A 130 -9.19 15.54 7.96
N SER A 131 -10.00 14.51 8.19
CA SER A 131 -10.40 14.08 9.53
C SER A 131 -9.23 13.56 10.34
N MET A 132 -8.35 12.75 9.74
CA MET A 132 -7.15 12.21 10.39
C MET A 132 -6.23 13.33 10.90
N LEU A 133 -6.04 14.38 10.12
CA LEU A 133 -5.18 15.52 10.51
C LEU A 133 -5.89 16.55 11.40
N VAL A 134 -7.20 16.48 11.57
CA VAL A 134 -7.88 17.24 12.65
C VAL A 134 -7.51 16.69 14.02
N ASP A 135 -7.46 15.36 14.14
CA ASP A 135 -7.32 14.66 15.43
C ASP A 135 -5.85 14.30 15.75
N SER A 136 -4.94 14.39 14.78
CA SER A 136 -3.55 13.98 14.93
C SER A 136 -2.57 14.91 14.23
N ASP A 137 -1.30 14.86 14.66
CA ASP A 137 -0.19 15.60 14.04
C ASP A 137 0.21 15.03 12.69
N ALA A 138 0.03 13.71 12.54
CA ALA A 138 0.32 12.98 11.32
C ALA A 138 -0.77 11.95 10.99
N ALA A 139 -0.86 11.60 9.72
CA ALA A 139 -1.74 10.55 9.19
C ALA A 139 -0.95 9.56 8.35
N LEU A 140 -1.12 8.27 8.61
CA LEU A 140 -0.64 7.19 7.74
C LEU A 140 -1.72 6.90 6.70
N LEU A 141 -1.36 6.95 5.42
CA LEU A 141 -2.23 6.58 4.31
C LEU A 141 -1.55 5.58 3.38
N ILE A 142 -2.36 4.71 2.77
CA ILE A 142 -1.89 3.74 1.79
C ILE A 142 -2.69 3.79 0.48
N GLY A 143 -2.12 3.19 -0.56
CA GLY A 143 -2.77 2.98 -1.86
C GLY A 143 -3.16 4.28 -2.57
N ASP A 144 -4.29 4.24 -3.26
CA ASP A 144 -4.76 5.36 -4.06
C ASP A 144 -5.09 6.62 -3.23
N PRO A 145 -5.61 6.56 -2.00
CA PRO A 145 -5.69 7.71 -1.11
C PRO A 145 -4.36 8.42 -0.89
N ALA A 146 -3.26 7.68 -0.70
CA ALA A 146 -1.92 8.25 -0.54
C ALA A 146 -1.39 8.90 -1.83
N LEU A 147 -1.70 8.33 -3.00
CA LEU A 147 -1.31 8.88 -4.31
C LEU A 147 -2.02 10.20 -4.64
N LYS A 148 -3.28 10.35 -4.21
CA LYS A 148 -4.07 11.58 -4.43
C LYS A 148 -3.49 12.79 -3.70
N ILE A 149 -2.63 12.57 -2.70
CA ILE A 149 -1.93 13.65 -2.00
C ILE A 149 -0.71 14.04 -2.83
N ALA A 150 -0.75 15.23 -3.41
CA ALA A 150 0.36 15.77 -4.18
C ALA A 150 1.65 15.80 -3.34
N ASP A 151 2.78 15.48 -3.95
CA ASP A 151 4.10 15.50 -3.29
C ASP A 151 4.51 16.91 -2.82
N ARG A 152 3.87 17.95 -3.37
CA ARG A 152 4.05 19.36 -2.97
C ARG A 152 2.74 20.13 -3.11
N GLY A 153 2.38 20.88 -2.07
CA GLY A 153 1.36 21.94 -2.17
C GLY A 153 -0.08 21.54 -1.88
N LEU A 154 -0.36 20.35 -1.34
CA LEU A 154 -1.68 20.11 -0.74
C LEU A 154 -1.83 21.03 0.48
N ARG A 155 -2.90 21.83 0.49
CA ARG A 155 -3.25 22.71 1.61
C ARG A 155 -4.54 22.24 2.22
N ILE A 156 -4.48 21.77 3.44
CA ILE A 156 -5.67 21.34 4.21
C ILE A 156 -6.25 22.56 4.93
N ALA A 157 -7.57 22.73 4.88
CA ALA A 157 -8.27 23.76 5.61
C ALA A 157 -8.20 23.48 7.12
N ASP A 158 -7.75 24.47 7.90
CA ASP A 158 -7.79 24.35 9.36
C ASP A 158 -9.23 24.52 9.86
N SER A 159 -9.67 23.69 10.81
CA SER A 159 -11.07 23.43 11.18
C SER A 159 -11.80 24.56 11.93
N ARG A 160 -11.31 25.79 11.87
CA ARG A 160 -11.89 26.92 12.62
C ARG A 160 -12.35 28.05 11.72
N THR A 161 -13.65 28.11 11.39
CA THR A 161 -14.42 29.16 10.69
C THR A 161 -14.28 29.27 9.17
N GLU A 162 -15.43 29.44 8.48
CA GLU A 162 -15.57 29.29 7.01
C GLU A 162 -14.92 30.37 6.13
N ASP A 163 -14.48 31.51 6.62
CA ASP A 163 -14.22 32.67 5.77
C ASP A 163 -12.76 33.19 5.71
N GLN A 164 -11.82 32.67 6.52
CA GLN A 164 -10.39 33.06 6.49
C GLN A 164 -9.45 31.96 7.00
N ARG A 165 -9.49 30.77 6.40
CA ARG A 165 -8.65 29.65 6.86
C ARG A 165 -7.24 29.73 6.29
N PRO A 166 -6.17 29.83 7.09
CA PRO A 166 -4.84 29.57 6.62
C PRO A 166 -4.77 28.12 6.15
N LYS A 167 -4.47 27.91 4.87
CA LYS A 167 -4.21 26.58 4.33
C LYS A 167 -2.84 26.15 4.80
N THR A 168 -2.78 25.20 5.72
CA THR A 168 -1.51 24.63 6.18
C THR A 168 -0.93 23.73 5.09
N GLU A 169 0.29 24.01 4.69
CA GLU A 169 1.03 23.15 3.77
C GLU A 169 1.32 21.81 4.45
N VAL A 170 1.06 20.72 3.75
CA VAL A 170 1.36 19.38 4.27
C VAL A 170 2.73 18.91 3.78
N ARG A 171 3.40 18.12 4.63
CA ARG A 171 4.63 17.39 4.28
C ARG A 171 4.31 15.92 4.18
N LYS A 172 4.85 15.28 3.15
CA LYS A 172 4.67 13.86 2.85
C LYS A 172 5.99 13.12 3.02
N PHE A 173 5.98 12.05 3.77
CA PHE A 173 7.14 11.18 4.03
C PHE A 173 6.81 9.77 3.54
N ASP A 174 7.55 9.30 2.56
CA ASP A 174 7.40 7.97 1.97
C ASP A 174 8.01 6.91 2.91
N LEU A 175 7.22 5.89 3.29
CA LEU A 175 7.68 4.88 4.24
C LEU A 175 8.80 3.99 3.68
N ALA A 176 8.77 3.67 2.39
CA ALA A 176 9.83 2.88 1.78
C ALA A 176 11.13 3.69 1.70
N GLU A 177 11.05 4.99 1.42
CA GLU A 177 12.20 5.89 1.41
C GLU A 177 12.80 6.03 2.81
N LEU A 178 11.98 6.22 3.85
CA LEU A 178 12.43 6.25 5.25
C LEU A 178 13.11 4.93 5.64
N TRP A 179 12.49 3.80 5.29
CA TRP A 179 13.08 2.48 5.54
C TRP A 179 14.45 2.34 4.86
N HIS A 180 14.51 2.69 3.57
CA HIS A 180 15.75 2.62 2.80
C HIS A 180 16.86 3.53 3.37
N GLN A 181 16.54 4.73 3.78
CA GLN A 181 17.50 5.67 4.40
C GLN A 181 18.14 5.12 5.65
N HIS A 182 17.40 4.35 6.47
CA HIS A 182 17.90 3.81 7.72
C HIS A 182 18.55 2.43 7.60
N THR A 183 18.15 1.62 6.61
CA THR A 183 18.58 0.22 6.50
C THR A 183 19.39 -0.09 5.25
N GLY A 184 19.29 0.73 4.20
CA GLY A 184 19.82 0.44 2.87
C GLY A 184 19.02 -0.62 2.10
N LEU A 185 17.89 -1.12 2.64
CA LEU A 185 17.10 -2.22 2.11
C LEU A 185 15.85 -1.71 1.38
N GLY A 186 15.33 -2.51 0.45
CA GLY A 186 13.97 -2.37 -0.06
C GLY A 186 12.95 -2.93 0.93
N PHE A 187 11.65 -2.79 0.61
CA PHE A 187 10.58 -3.26 1.48
C PHE A 187 9.44 -3.92 0.67
N VAL A 188 8.84 -4.98 1.24
CA VAL A 188 7.67 -5.66 0.68
C VAL A 188 6.44 -5.32 1.52
N PHE A 189 5.42 -4.76 0.88
CA PHE A 189 4.17 -4.38 1.56
C PHE A 189 3.12 -5.48 1.52
N ALA A 190 2.99 -6.18 0.38
CA ALA A 190 2.03 -7.25 0.18
C ALA A 190 2.58 -8.36 -0.70
N MET A 191 2.11 -9.58 -0.47
CA MET A 191 2.44 -10.77 -1.27
C MET A 191 1.20 -11.64 -1.48
N TRP A 192 1.22 -12.42 -2.55
CA TRP A 192 0.32 -13.55 -2.66
C TRP A 192 0.66 -14.60 -1.61
N MET A 193 -0.34 -15.04 -0.87
CA MET A 193 -0.21 -16.10 0.13
C MET A 193 -1.34 -17.10 0.00
N THR A 194 -1.09 -18.34 0.48
CA THR A 194 -2.04 -19.44 0.45
C THR A 194 -1.93 -20.30 1.70
N ARG A 195 -3.04 -20.96 2.08
CA ARG A 195 -3.04 -22.05 3.07
C ARG A 195 -3.14 -23.42 2.41
N ARG A 196 -3.27 -23.47 1.06
CA ARG A 196 -3.32 -24.72 0.30
C ARG A 196 -1.92 -25.28 0.08
N GLU A 197 -1.80 -26.62 0.01
CA GLU A 197 -0.54 -27.29 -0.35
C GLU A 197 -0.10 -26.94 -1.77
N ASN A 198 -1.07 -26.90 -2.67
CA ASN A 198 -0.85 -26.57 -4.07
C ASN A 198 -1.91 -25.59 -4.54
N VAL A 199 -1.48 -24.57 -5.28
CA VAL A 199 -2.34 -23.66 -6.03
C VAL A 199 -1.98 -23.80 -7.50
N SER A 200 -2.96 -24.12 -8.34
CA SER A 200 -2.76 -24.36 -9.77
C SER A 200 -2.56 -23.09 -10.61
N ILE A 201 -2.52 -21.93 -9.96
CA ILE A 201 -2.38 -20.61 -10.60
C ILE A 201 -0.90 -20.25 -10.67
N ASP A 202 -0.42 -19.90 -11.87
CA ASP A 202 0.88 -19.27 -12.07
C ASP A 202 0.74 -17.73 -11.92
N PHE A 203 0.96 -17.25 -10.70
CA PHE A 203 0.87 -15.83 -10.38
C PHE A 203 1.99 -15.01 -11.02
N ALA A 204 3.16 -15.61 -11.27
CA ALA A 204 4.26 -14.92 -11.94
C ALA A 204 3.91 -14.65 -13.42
N SER A 205 3.38 -15.64 -14.12
CA SER A 205 2.88 -15.45 -15.50
C SER A 205 1.71 -14.45 -15.55
N ALA A 206 0.81 -14.46 -14.55
CA ALA A 206 -0.28 -13.49 -14.47
C ALA A 206 0.22 -12.06 -14.27
N ARG A 207 1.23 -11.86 -13.41
CA ARG A 207 1.93 -10.57 -13.23
C ARG A 207 2.57 -10.09 -14.54
N ASP A 208 3.33 -10.95 -15.21
CA ASP A 208 4.05 -10.60 -16.45
C ASP A 208 3.06 -10.17 -17.54
N GLU A 209 1.93 -10.84 -17.64
CA GLU A 209 0.85 -10.46 -18.56
C GLU A 209 0.28 -9.07 -18.18
N GLY A 210 0.01 -8.81 -16.91
CA GLY A 210 -0.47 -7.50 -16.45
C GLY A 210 0.54 -6.37 -16.69
N LEU A 211 1.83 -6.62 -16.45
CA LEU A 211 2.89 -5.66 -16.75
C LEU A 211 3.01 -5.33 -18.25
N ALA A 212 2.72 -6.29 -19.12
CA ALA A 212 2.67 -6.05 -20.56
C ALA A 212 1.49 -5.15 -20.99
N HIS A 213 0.48 -4.98 -20.12
CA HIS A 213 -0.72 -4.16 -20.38
C HIS A 213 -0.78 -2.90 -19.49
N ILE A 214 0.36 -2.38 -19.10
CA ILE A 214 0.45 -1.22 -18.18
C ILE A 214 -0.28 0.01 -18.73
N ASP A 215 -0.31 0.21 -20.04
CA ASP A 215 -0.98 1.35 -20.68
C ASP A 215 -2.49 1.29 -20.54
N GLU A 216 -3.07 0.10 -20.64
CA GLU A 216 -4.49 -0.12 -20.43
C GLU A 216 -4.85 0.10 -18.96
N ILE A 217 -3.99 -0.35 -18.04
CA ILE A 217 -4.14 -0.12 -16.60
C ILE A 217 -4.09 1.38 -16.30
N VAL A 218 -3.12 2.11 -16.83
CA VAL A 218 -3.00 3.56 -16.68
C VAL A 218 -4.28 4.26 -17.16
N ALA A 219 -4.80 3.88 -18.33
CA ALA A 219 -6.02 4.47 -18.87
C ALA A 219 -7.24 4.26 -17.96
N ASN A 220 -7.30 3.12 -17.25
CA ASN A 220 -8.42 2.79 -16.36
C ASN A 220 -8.38 3.56 -15.02
N TYR A 221 -7.19 3.88 -14.50
CA TYR A 221 -7.03 4.44 -13.14
C TYR A 221 -6.71 5.94 -13.10
N GLN A 222 -6.18 6.51 -14.19
CA GLN A 222 -5.67 7.90 -14.19
C GLN A 222 -6.72 8.94 -13.80
N SER A 223 -7.98 8.77 -14.24
CA SER A 223 -9.07 9.70 -13.94
C SER A 223 -9.42 9.74 -12.46
N ASP A 224 -9.39 8.60 -11.79
CA ASP A 224 -9.82 8.45 -10.40
C ASP A 224 -8.73 8.90 -9.41
N ILE A 225 -7.46 8.83 -9.82
CA ILE A 225 -6.30 9.15 -8.98
C ILE A 225 -5.82 10.59 -9.22
N HIS A 226 -6.23 11.23 -10.31
CA HIS A 226 -5.81 12.59 -10.69
C HIS A 226 -4.30 12.74 -10.95
N LEU A 227 -3.62 11.63 -11.32
CA LEU A 227 -2.26 11.65 -11.83
C LEU A 227 -2.27 11.74 -13.36
N GLY A 228 -1.29 12.44 -13.91
CA GLY A 228 -1.06 12.41 -15.36
C GLY A 228 -0.71 10.99 -15.85
N PRO A 229 -1.02 10.64 -17.11
CA PRO A 229 -0.71 9.29 -17.64
C PRO A 229 0.75 8.90 -17.49
N GLY A 230 1.67 9.85 -17.71
CA GLY A 230 3.11 9.65 -17.56
C GLY A 230 3.52 9.38 -16.10
N GLU A 231 2.93 10.11 -15.14
CA GLU A 231 3.19 9.90 -13.72
C GLU A 231 2.63 8.56 -13.23
N MET A 232 1.43 8.19 -13.67
CA MET A 232 0.82 6.91 -13.32
C MET A 232 1.62 5.73 -13.87
N ARG A 233 2.11 5.86 -15.12
CA ARG A 233 3.01 4.87 -15.72
C ARG A 233 4.31 4.76 -14.92
N ASP A 234 4.95 5.90 -14.60
CA ASP A 234 6.19 5.93 -13.82
C ASP A 234 5.99 5.30 -12.44
N TYR A 235 4.90 5.61 -11.77
CA TYR A 235 4.52 4.99 -10.51
C TYR A 235 4.44 3.46 -10.60
N LEU A 236 3.66 2.94 -11.54
CA LEU A 236 3.45 1.50 -11.67
C LEU A 236 4.68 0.76 -12.20
N SER A 237 5.55 1.40 -12.99
CA SER A 237 6.69 0.74 -13.62
C SER A 237 7.99 0.90 -12.84
N ASN A 238 8.18 2.01 -12.11
CA ASN A 238 9.46 2.37 -11.50
C ASN A 238 9.42 2.48 -9.97
N ASN A 239 8.28 2.88 -9.39
CA ASN A 239 8.15 2.95 -7.93
C ASN A 239 7.73 1.61 -7.33
N ILE A 240 6.80 0.90 -7.96
CA ILE A 240 6.38 -0.41 -7.48
C ILE A 240 7.28 -1.50 -8.06
N SER A 241 7.78 -2.38 -7.20
CA SER A 241 8.39 -3.65 -7.59
C SER A 241 7.37 -4.78 -7.44
N TYR A 242 7.16 -5.52 -8.52
CA TYR A 242 6.26 -6.67 -8.55
C TYR A 242 6.99 -8.01 -8.44
N SER A 243 8.31 -7.96 -8.33
CA SER A 243 9.17 -9.10 -8.03
C SER A 243 10.10 -8.77 -6.87
N ILE A 244 10.49 -9.79 -6.11
CA ILE A 244 11.32 -9.65 -4.93
C ILE A 244 12.79 -9.77 -5.35
N ASP A 245 13.62 -8.85 -4.90
CA ASP A 245 15.07 -8.99 -4.96
C ASP A 245 15.66 -9.31 -3.56
N PRO A 246 16.94 -9.70 -3.47
CA PRO A 246 17.55 -10.08 -2.19
C PRO A 246 17.52 -8.97 -1.12
N ALA A 247 17.61 -7.71 -1.52
CA ALA A 247 17.53 -6.58 -0.57
C ALA A 247 16.12 -6.38 -0.04
N MET A 248 15.09 -6.59 -0.87
CA MET A 248 13.69 -6.56 -0.44
C MET A 248 13.35 -7.76 0.45
N GLU A 249 13.88 -8.95 0.13
CA GLU A 249 13.69 -10.16 0.96
C GLU A 249 14.31 -9.97 2.35
N GLN A 250 15.50 -9.39 2.43
CA GLN A 250 16.15 -9.09 3.71
C GLN A 250 15.41 -7.99 4.50
N GLY A 251 14.75 -7.05 3.81
CA GLY A 251 14.00 -5.95 4.43
C GLY A 251 12.57 -6.32 4.84
N MET A 252 12.14 -7.54 4.55
CA MET A 252 10.81 -8.06 4.87
C MET A 252 10.78 -8.66 6.30
#